data_575bd20a06b873a492f29cce41cc7a52
#
_entry.id   575bd20a06b873a492f29cce41cc7a52
#
_cell.length_a   1.000
_cell.length_b   1.000
_cell.length_c   1.000
_cell.angle_alpha   90.00
_cell.angle_beta   90.00
_cell.angle_gamma   90.00
#
_symmetry.space_group_name_H-M   'P 1'
#
loop_
_entity.id
_entity.type
_entity.pdbx_description
1 polymer ?
#
loop_
_entity_poly.entity_id
_entity_poly.type
_entity_poly.pdbx_seq_one_letter_code
_entity_poly.pdbx_strand_id
1 'polypeptide(L)'
;MFLIVKRDGTIVPFDKANIIVAINSAMKEVDGEIYEYDTARDIASDIEKEIAEIYSKHPLEREPKGLVTVETIQDMVEDYLMRSERRDVARAYIRFRY
;
A
#
# COMPACT_ATOMS: atom_id res chain seq x y z
N MET A 1 -4.57 7.65 -13.63
CA MET A 1 -4.81 6.28 -13.13
C MET A 1 -3.54 5.45 -13.27
N PHE A 2 -3.17 4.75 -12.22
CA PHE A 2 -1.99 3.89 -12.24
C PHE A 2 -2.42 2.44 -12.39
N LEU A 3 -1.62 1.66 -13.12
CA LEU A 3 -1.86 0.23 -13.25
C LEU A 3 -0.86 -0.51 -12.39
N ILE A 4 -1.31 -1.59 -11.76
CA ILE A 4 -0.45 -2.44 -10.94
C ILE A 4 -0.54 -3.89 -11.43
N VAL A 5 0.53 -4.64 -11.15
CA VAL A 5 0.62 -6.06 -11.53
C VAL A 5 0.37 -6.91 -10.28
N LYS A 6 -0.63 -7.75 -10.34
CA LYS A 6 -0.93 -8.72 -9.28
C LYS A 6 0.02 -9.91 -9.36
N ARG A 7 0.01 -10.74 -8.32
CA ARG A 7 0.90 -11.91 -8.25
C ARG A 7 0.72 -12.90 -9.39
N ASP A 8 -0.51 -13.01 -9.91
CA ASP A 8 -0.81 -13.89 -11.03
C ASP A 8 -0.48 -13.28 -12.39
N GLY A 9 0.11 -12.09 -12.40
CA GLY A 9 0.45 -11.39 -13.63
C GLY A 9 -0.67 -10.50 -14.17
N THR A 10 -1.84 -10.53 -13.58
CA THR A 10 -2.97 -9.69 -14.01
C THR A 10 -2.68 -8.22 -13.75
N ILE A 11 -2.99 -7.37 -14.74
CA ILE A 11 -2.82 -5.92 -14.62
C ILE A 11 -4.16 -5.31 -14.26
N VAL A 12 -4.19 -4.55 -13.16
CA VAL A 12 -5.43 -3.93 -12.67
C VAL A 12 -5.16 -2.47 -12.31
N PRO A 13 -6.22 -1.62 -12.28
CA PRO A 13 -6.06 -0.25 -11.82
C PRO A 13 -5.67 -0.21 -10.34
N PHE A 14 -4.83 0.77 -9.99
CA PHE A 14 -4.51 1.04 -8.60
C PHE A 14 -5.78 1.54 -7.89
N ASP A 15 -6.06 0.98 -6.72
CA ASP A 15 -7.20 1.39 -5.90
C ASP A 15 -6.73 1.51 -4.45
N LYS A 16 -6.57 2.75 -3.99
CA LYS A 16 -6.09 2.99 -2.62
C LYS A 16 -7.07 2.48 -1.55
N ALA A 17 -8.32 2.24 -1.90
CA ALA A 17 -9.29 1.67 -0.96
C ALA A 17 -8.82 0.30 -0.45
N ASN A 18 -8.15 -0.49 -1.29
CA ASN A 18 -7.61 -1.79 -0.88
C ASN A 18 -6.54 -1.64 0.19
N ILE A 19 -5.70 -0.61 0.06
CA ILE A 19 -4.67 -0.31 1.06
C ILE A 19 -5.34 0.11 2.37
N ILE A 20 -6.33 0.99 2.29
CA ILE A 20 -7.05 1.49 3.47
C ILE A 20 -7.69 0.34 4.24
N VAL A 21 -8.38 -0.55 3.53
CA VAL A 21 -9.03 -1.71 4.16
C VAL A 21 -8.01 -2.61 4.85
N ALA A 22 -6.89 -2.90 4.19
CA ALA A 22 -5.87 -3.77 4.75
C ALA A 22 -5.24 -3.17 6.01
N ILE A 23 -4.92 -1.87 5.99
CA ILE A 23 -4.33 -1.19 7.14
C ILE A 23 -5.34 -1.13 8.29
N ASN A 24 -6.60 -0.79 7.99
CA ASN A 24 -7.64 -0.74 9.01
C ASN A 24 -7.87 -2.11 9.66
N SER A 25 -7.81 -3.19 8.88
CA SER A 25 -7.91 -4.54 9.41
C SER A 25 -6.77 -4.85 10.39
N ALA A 26 -5.55 -4.45 10.03
CA ALA A 26 -4.39 -4.63 10.90
C ALA A 26 -4.50 -3.78 12.17
N MET A 27 -4.93 -2.53 12.04
CA MET A 27 -5.09 -1.63 13.18
C MET A 27 -6.19 -2.12 14.13
N LYS A 28 -7.28 -2.61 13.58
CA LYS A 28 -8.36 -3.17 14.38
C LYS A 28 -7.91 -4.39 15.16
N GLU A 29 -7.08 -5.23 14.57
CA GLU A 29 -6.54 -6.39 15.27
C GLU A 29 -5.69 -6.00 16.47
N VAL A 30 -4.90 -4.94 16.36
CA VAL A 30 -3.98 -4.49 17.40
C VAL A 30 -4.69 -3.60 18.42
N ASP A 31 -5.44 -2.61 17.95
CA ASP A 31 -6.04 -1.55 18.79
C ASP A 31 -7.50 -1.80 19.14
N GLY A 32 -8.16 -2.78 18.52
CA GLY A 32 -9.58 -3.03 18.72
C GLY A 32 -10.43 -2.01 17.99
N GLU A 33 -11.63 -1.74 18.51
CA GLU A 33 -12.59 -0.88 17.84
C GLU A 33 -12.25 0.62 17.88
N ILE A 34 -11.22 0.99 18.66
CA ILE A 34 -10.84 2.40 18.85
C ILE A 34 -9.67 2.84 17.97
N TYR A 35 -9.40 2.12 16.88
CA TYR A 35 -8.29 2.48 16.00
C TYR A 35 -8.57 3.79 15.24
N GLU A 36 -7.49 4.47 14.82
CA GLU A 36 -7.59 5.73 14.09
C GLU A 36 -7.79 5.51 12.59
N TYR A 37 -8.92 5.95 12.06
CA TYR A 37 -9.23 5.82 10.63
C TYR A 37 -8.33 6.65 9.73
N ASP A 38 -7.90 7.83 10.22
CA ASP A 38 -7.15 8.77 9.39
C ASP A 38 -5.76 8.26 9.03
N THR A 39 -5.15 7.44 9.89
CA THR A 39 -3.82 6.88 9.64
C THR A 39 -3.78 6.09 8.33
N ALA A 40 -4.75 5.20 8.12
CA ALA A 40 -4.81 4.40 6.91
C ALA A 40 -4.97 5.27 5.65
N ARG A 41 -5.83 6.29 5.73
CA ARG A 41 -6.05 7.20 4.60
C ARG A 41 -4.81 8.02 4.28
N ASP A 42 -4.12 8.50 5.30
CA ASP A 42 -2.90 9.29 5.12
C ASP A 42 -1.81 8.46 4.48
N ILE A 43 -1.60 7.24 4.95
CA ILE A 43 -0.60 6.33 4.38
C ILE A 43 -0.95 6.00 2.93
N ALA A 44 -2.21 5.66 2.64
CA ALA A 44 -2.63 5.34 1.29
C ALA A 44 -2.44 6.52 0.33
N SER A 45 -2.72 7.74 0.79
CA SER A 45 -2.52 8.95 -0.02
C SER A 45 -1.05 9.23 -0.27
N ASP A 46 -0.19 9.01 0.71
CA ASP A 46 1.25 9.19 0.57
C ASP A 46 1.83 8.16 -0.41
N ILE A 47 1.37 6.93 -0.36
CA ILE A 47 1.79 5.89 -1.29
C ILE A 47 1.35 6.26 -2.71
N GLU A 48 0.13 6.74 -2.89
CA GLU A 48 -0.37 7.17 -4.20
C GLU A 48 0.53 8.27 -4.79
N LYS A 49 0.92 9.25 -3.98
CA LYS A 49 1.82 10.32 -4.41
C LYS A 49 3.20 9.78 -4.80
N GLU A 50 3.72 8.86 -4.02
CA GLU A 50 5.02 8.25 -4.29
C GLU A 50 5.00 7.47 -5.61
N ILE A 51 3.93 6.71 -5.86
CA ILE A 51 3.76 6.01 -7.13
C ILE A 51 3.67 6.99 -8.29
N ALA A 52 2.94 8.09 -8.11
CA ALA A 52 2.82 9.13 -9.13
C ALA A 52 4.19 9.73 -9.48
N GLU A 53 5.04 9.95 -8.50
CA GLU A 53 6.40 10.43 -8.74
C GLU A 53 7.24 9.43 -9.54
N ILE A 54 7.15 8.15 -9.21
CA ILE A 54 7.85 7.11 -9.93
C ILE A 54 7.44 7.11 -11.40
N TYR A 55 6.13 7.16 -11.66
CA TYR A 55 5.62 7.20 -13.03
C TYR A 55 6.05 8.46 -13.79
N SER A 56 6.11 9.58 -13.08
CA SER A 56 6.52 10.85 -13.68
C SER A 56 8.00 10.83 -14.11
N LYS A 57 8.87 10.23 -13.29
CA LYS A 57 10.32 10.20 -13.54
C LYS A 57 10.74 9.15 -14.55
N HIS A 58 9.94 8.12 -14.76
CA HIS A 58 10.29 6.97 -15.60
C HIS A 58 9.20 6.63 -16.61
N PRO A 59 8.79 7.60 -17.46
CA PRO A 59 7.65 7.36 -18.34
C PRO A 59 7.88 6.26 -19.37
N LEU A 60 9.12 6.04 -19.81
CA LEU A 60 9.44 5.02 -20.79
C LEU A 60 9.53 3.62 -20.20
N GLU A 61 9.60 3.51 -18.88
CA GLU A 61 9.73 2.25 -18.16
C GLU A 61 8.38 1.70 -17.69
N ARG A 62 7.30 2.42 -17.99
CA ARG A 62 5.97 2.05 -17.49
C ARG A 62 5.34 0.84 -18.16
N GLU A 63 5.78 0.47 -19.37
CA GLU A 63 5.10 -0.53 -20.16
C GLU A 63 6.03 -1.58 -20.74
N PRO A 64 5.79 -2.84 -20.42
CA PRO A 64 5.06 -3.35 -19.27
C PRO A 64 5.91 -3.33 -18.00
N LYS A 65 7.22 -3.07 -18.17
CA LYS A 65 8.21 -3.19 -17.11
C LYS A 65 8.07 -2.17 -16.00
N GLY A 66 7.59 -0.98 -16.34
CA GLY A 66 7.48 0.11 -15.38
C GLY A 66 6.26 0.04 -14.48
N LEU A 67 5.45 -0.99 -14.61
CA LEU A 67 4.28 -1.14 -13.76
C LEU A 67 4.70 -1.53 -12.35
N VAL A 68 4.09 -0.88 -11.36
CA VAL A 68 4.33 -1.19 -9.96
C VAL A 68 3.63 -2.49 -9.61
N THR A 69 4.33 -3.37 -8.89
CA THR A 69 3.73 -4.65 -8.48
C THR A 69 2.98 -4.49 -7.15
N VAL A 70 2.06 -5.41 -6.89
CA VAL A 70 1.34 -5.42 -5.61
C VAL A 70 2.32 -5.62 -4.44
N GLU A 71 3.38 -6.42 -4.65
CA GLU A 71 4.40 -6.64 -3.62
C GLU A 71 5.14 -5.35 -3.27
N THR A 72 5.45 -4.53 -4.27
CA THR A 72 6.07 -3.23 -4.03
C THR A 72 5.17 -2.33 -3.17
N ILE A 73 3.87 -2.31 -3.47
CA ILE A 73 2.92 -1.54 -2.68
C ILE A 73 2.85 -2.05 -1.24
N GLN A 74 2.84 -3.37 -1.06
CA GLN A 74 2.81 -3.98 0.27
C GLN A 74 4.07 -3.63 1.07
N ASP A 75 5.22 -3.61 0.41
CA ASP A 75 6.47 -3.19 1.05
C ASP A 75 6.43 -1.71 1.46
N MET A 76 5.83 -0.86 0.62
CA MET A 76 5.63 0.55 0.96
C MET A 76 4.75 0.72 2.19
N VAL A 77 3.66 -0.03 2.27
CA VAL A 77 2.75 0.02 3.43
C VAL A 77 3.51 -0.36 4.71
N GLU A 78 4.24 -1.47 4.66
CA GLU A 78 5.03 -1.90 5.82
C GLU A 78 6.03 -0.84 6.25
N ASP A 79 6.70 -0.22 5.28
CA ASP A 79 7.69 0.80 5.54
C ASP A 79 7.08 2.03 6.21
N TYR A 80 5.93 2.49 5.74
CA TYR A 80 5.21 3.60 6.37
C TYR A 80 4.78 3.27 7.80
N LEU A 81 4.28 2.06 8.02
CA LEU A 81 3.89 1.62 9.36
C LEU A 81 5.08 1.54 10.31
N MET A 82 6.22 1.04 9.82
CA MET A 82 7.45 0.98 10.62
C MET A 82 7.97 2.37 10.96
N ARG A 83 7.92 3.30 10.00
CA ARG A 83 8.36 4.68 10.22
C ARG A 83 7.47 5.43 11.21
N SER A 84 6.21 5.08 11.28
CA SER A 84 5.28 5.67 12.26
C SER A 84 5.38 5.02 13.64
N GLU A 85 6.36 4.16 13.85
CA GLU A 85 6.61 3.44 15.08
C GLU A 85 5.50 2.44 15.47
N ARG A 86 4.64 2.09 14.53
CA ARG A 86 3.60 1.10 14.73
C ARG A 86 4.05 -0.27 14.21
N ARG A 87 5.08 -0.80 14.84
CA ARG A 87 5.61 -2.13 14.49
C ARG A 87 4.60 -3.24 14.74
N ASP A 88 3.78 -3.07 15.76
CA ASP A 88 2.68 -3.99 16.07
C ASP A 88 1.69 -4.08 14.91
N VAL A 89 1.30 -2.94 14.37
CA VAL A 89 0.39 -2.87 13.21
C VAL A 89 1.07 -3.41 11.97
N ALA A 90 2.36 -3.11 11.77
CA ALA A 90 3.11 -3.63 10.63
C ALA A 90 3.14 -5.16 10.64
N ARG A 91 3.34 -5.79 11.79
CA ARG A 91 3.31 -7.24 11.92
C ARG A 91 1.94 -7.82 11.61
N ALA A 92 0.89 -7.17 12.09
CA ALA A 92 -0.48 -7.59 11.80
C ALA A 92 -0.76 -7.47 10.30
N TYR A 93 -0.31 -6.39 9.68
CA TYR A 93 -0.49 -6.16 8.25
C TYR A 93 0.17 -7.26 7.41
N ILE A 94 1.38 -7.69 7.79
CA ILE A 94 2.08 -8.77 7.09
C ILE A 94 1.23 -10.03 7.01
N ARG A 95 0.47 -10.34 8.04
CA ARG A 95 -0.44 -11.49 8.01
C ARG A 95 -1.60 -11.31 7.04
N PHE A 96 -2.04 -10.09 6.80
CA PHE A 96 -3.15 -9.81 5.89
C PHE A 96 -2.73 -9.75 4.41
N ARG A 97 -1.45 -9.59 4.12
CA ARG A 97 -0.98 -9.53 2.73
C ARG A 97 -0.83 -10.91 2.08
N TYR A 98 -0.91 -11.95 2.86
CA TYR A 98 -0.85 -13.34 2.40
C TYR A 98 -2.22 -14.05 2.64
#